data_8ccdcff0fe3d849a60c32af44b1b8edf
#
_entry.id   8ccdcff0fe3d849a60c32af44b1b8edf
#
_cell.length_a   1.000
_cell.length_b   1.000
_cell.length_c   1.000
_cell.angle_alpha   90.00
_cell.angle_beta   90.00
_cell.angle_gamma   90.00
#
_symmetry.space_group_name_H-M   'P 1'
#
loop_
_entity.id
_entity.type
_entity.pdbx_description
1 polymer ?
#
loop_
_entity_poly.entity_id
_entity_poly.type
_entity_poly.pdbx_seq_one_letter_code
_entity_poly.pdbx_strand_id
1 'polypeptide(L)'
;MAAPILSYEDLGLIQGSGWLFRELDIHIGARDRLALIGRNGAGKSTLLRLLAGALDSDEGRRTVVPGTRVALLEQDPDVSRFASLRDYVLSGDHAPEPHAANAVADQLGVDLDREAATASGGERRRAAIVRALAREPDVLLLDEPTNHLDIAAIDWLEGWLGRFGGAFVAISHDRTFLTRLTKQTLWLDRGQVRRAEVGFGGFEAWTEQVYAEEERQAERLDARLKIEEHWLQRGVTGRRRRNQGRLAKLKEMRAERAAMMGPQGTAALAVGSDDVRTKVVIDAERVAKRYGERTIIRDLTLRVARGDRIGIVGANGAGKTTLLKLLTGEVEPDGGRVRLAKTLDGIVIDQQRKLMTPEKRVRDVLADGGDWIEVLGARKHVHGYLKEFLFDPSLADAKVGTLSGGERSRLLLARKFARRSNLLVLYEPTNDLDLETLDLLQEVIADYDGTVLIVSHDRDFLDRTVTVTLGLDGSGHVDIVAGGYEDWEAKRRPRVEAKKPTRTAAAPPPSPAPPRKLSYKDQRDFDLLPGRIEEIDRAIARDETALADPELYARDQARFARLTAAIEAARAEKERAEMRWLELAEQAEALE
;
A
#
# COMPACT_ATOMS: atom_id res chain seq x y z
N MET A 1 -15.26 -26.65 5.13
CA MET A 1 -14.07 -25.93 5.61
C MET A 1 -13.18 -26.90 6.37
N ALA A 2 -11.85 -26.82 6.21
CA ALA A 2 -10.93 -27.59 7.08
C ALA A 2 -11.07 -27.08 8.52
N ALA A 3 -10.82 -27.95 9.51
CA ALA A 3 -10.87 -27.53 10.91
C ALA A 3 -9.85 -26.40 11.17
N PRO A 4 -10.24 -25.36 11.93
CA PRO A 4 -9.31 -24.27 12.23
C PRO A 4 -8.16 -24.76 13.12
N ILE A 5 -6.96 -24.25 12.88
CA ILE A 5 -5.77 -24.53 13.72
C ILE A 5 -5.62 -23.53 14.86
N LEU A 6 -6.20 -22.34 14.68
CA LEU A 6 -6.27 -21.28 15.67
C LEU A 6 -7.65 -20.61 15.57
N SER A 7 -8.35 -20.48 16.68
CA SER A 7 -9.64 -19.78 16.73
C SER A 7 -9.80 -18.97 18.00
N TYR A 8 -10.64 -17.98 17.91
CA TYR A 8 -11.21 -17.24 19.03
C TYR A 8 -12.73 -17.27 18.89
N GLU A 9 -13.43 -17.60 19.97
CA GLU A 9 -14.89 -17.64 20.06
C GLU A 9 -15.34 -16.66 21.14
N ASP A 10 -16.37 -15.87 20.84
CA ASP A 10 -16.96 -14.85 21.72
C ASP A 10 -15.92 -13.85 22.29
N LEU A 11 -14.91 -13.48 21.48
CA LEU A 11 -13.85 -12.58 21.90
C LEU A 11 -14.40 -11.22 22.35
N GLY A 12 -14.13 -10.85 23.60
CA GLY A 12 -14.38 -9.54 24.16
C GLY A 12 -13.12 -8.93 24.74
N LEU A 13 -12.88 -7.66 24.44
CA LEU A 13 -11.79 -6.87 25.02
C LEU A 13 -12.25 -5.44 25.29
N ILE A 14 -12.02 -4.98 26.52
CA ILE A 14 -12.28 -3.61 26.96
C ILE A 14 -10.98 -2.80 26.86
N GLN A 15 -11.05 -1.65 26.21
CA GLN A 15 -9.93 -0.71 26.17
C GLN A 15 -10.40 0.70 26.52
N GLY A 16 -9.81 1.28 27.55
CA GLY A 16 -10.23 2.58 28.07
C GLY A 16 -11.65 2.53 28.67
N SER A 17 -12.61 3.27 28.12
CA SER A 17 -13.98 3.37 28.64
C SER A 17 -15.00 2.51 27.87
N GLY A 18 -14.58 1.69 26.92
CA GLY A 18 -15.51 0.93 26.08
C GLY A 18 -14.96 -0.37 25.53
N TRP A 19 -15.85 -1.13 24.91
CA TRP A 19 -15.47 -2.36 24.21
C TRP A 19 -14.73 -2.04 22.92
N LEU A 20 -13.52 -2.61 22.77
CA LEU A 20 -12.80 -2.62 21.51
C LEU A 20 -13.32 -3.74 20.60
N PHE A 21 -13.54 -4.93 21.18
CA PHE A 21 -14.18 -6.09 20.57
C PHE A 21 -15.27 -6.62 21.48
N ARG A 22 -16.35 -7.14 20.91
CA ARG A 22 -17.41 -7.80 21.63
C ARG A 22 -18.05 -8.88 20.76
N GLU A 23 -18.18 -10.09 21.31
CA GLU A 23 -18.81 -11.23 20.61
C GLU A 23 -18.18 -11.47 19.24
N LEU A 24 -16.82 -11.42 19.15
CA LEU A 24 -16.10 -11.54 17.90
C LEU A 24 -15.58 -12.97 17.72
N ASP A 25 -15.97 -13.60 16.62
CA ASP A 25 -15.48 -14.92 16.23
C ASP A 25 -14.45 -14.82 15.10
N ILE A 26 -13.33 -15.52 15.26
CA ILE A 26 -12.31 -15.61 14.23
C ILE A 26 -11.74 -17.02 14.16
N HIS A 27 -11.61 -17.54 12.93
CA HIS A 27 -11.09 -18.87 12.67
C HIS A 27 -10.02 -18.81 11.59
N ILE A 28 -8.87 -19.42 11.86
CA ILE A 28 -7.73 -19.50 10.96
C ILE A 28 -7.46 -20.97 10.64
N GLY A 29 -7.57 -21.34 9.37
CA GLY A 29 -7.26 -22.67 8.85
C GLY A 29 -5.76 -22.83 8.59
N ALA A 30 -5.30 -24.09 8.43
CA ALA A 30 -3.88 -24.45 8.32
C ALA A 30 -3.12 -23.83 7.12
N ARG A 31 -3.81 -23.32 6.10
CA ARG A 31 -3.23 -22.74 4.89
C ARG A 31 -3.89 -21.42 4.50
N ASP A 32 -4.52 -20.77 5.45
CA ASP A 32 -5.17 -19.50 5.21
C ASP A 32 -4.14 -18.42 4.92
N ARG A 33 -4.43 -17.57 3.93
CA ARG A 33 -3.63 -16.42 3.52
C ARG A 33 -4.50 -15.19 3.60
N LEU A 34 -4.50 -14.55 4.78
CA LEU A 34 -5.47 -13.55 5.17
C LEU A 34 -4.83 -12.15 5.18
N ALA A 35 -5.50 -11.19 4.54
CA ALA A 35 -5.29 -9.77 4.85
C ALA A 35 -6.17 -9.38 6.03
N LEU A 36 -5.65 -8.63 7.01
CA LEU A 36 -6.45 -8.01 8.07
C LEU A 36 -6.52 -6.51 7.81
N ILE A 37 -7.70 -6.04 7.42
CA ILE A 37 -7.96 -4.66 7.00
C ILE A 37 -8.91 -4.00 7.99
N GLY A 38 -8.74 -2.70 8.18
CA GLY A 38 -9.56 -1.86 9.04
C GLY A 38 -8.87 -0.53 9.31
N ARG A 39 -9.63 0.44 9.81
CA ARG A 39 -9.13 1.79 10.11
C ARG A 39 -8.02 1.76 11.17
N ASN A 40 -7.20 2.82 11.19
CA ASN A 40 -6.24 3.00 12.29
C ASN A 40 -6.99 3.22 13.60
N GLY A 41 -6.52 2.52 14.65
CA GLY A 41 -7.21 2.51 15.94
C GLY A 41 -8.35 1.51 16.07
N ALA A 42 -8.74 0.78 15.00
CA ALA A 42 -9.77 -0.26 15.06
C ALA A 42 -9.36 -1.50 15.90
N GLY A 43 -8.07 -1.60 16.30
CA GLY A 43 -7.59 -2.72 17.11
C GLY A 43 -6.92 -3.84 16.33
N LYS A 44 -6.50 -3.63 15.07
CA LYS A 44 -5.84 -4.66 14.24
C LYS A 44 -4.64 -5.31 14.93
N SER A 45 -3.68 -4.50 15.39
CA SER A 45 -2.48 -4.99 16.11
C SER A 45 -2.85 -5.67 17.43
N THR A 46 -3.87 -5.16 18.12
CA THR A 46 -4.40 -5.76 19.35
C THR A 46 -4.99 -7.15 19.06
N LEU A 47 -5.73 -7.29 17.97
CA LEU A 47 -6.28 -8.57 17.54
C LEU A 47 -5.16 -9.58 17.21
N LEU A 48 -4.08 -9.16 16.52
CA LEU A 48 -2.94 -10.05 16.28
C LEU A 48 -2.26 -10.50 17.59
N ARG A 49 -2.12 -9.60 18.58
CA ARG A 49 -1.56 -9.95 19.90
C ARG A 49 -2.43 -10.94 20.67
N LEU A 50 -3.76 -10.79 20.61
CA LEU A 50 -4.71 -11.76 21.17
C LEU A 50 -4.60 -13.12 20.48
N LEU A 51 -4.54 -13.15 19.15
CA LEU A 51 -4.34 -14.37 18.38
C LEU A 51 -3.01 -15.03 18.68
N ALA A 52 -1.95 -14.26 18.89
CA ALA A 52 -0.64 -14.76 19.31
C ALA A 52 -0.62 -15.32 20.74
N GLY A 53 -1.58 -14.92 21.59
CA GLY A 53 -1.57 -15.21 23.03
C GLY A 53 -0.58 -14.32 23.79
N ALA A 54 -0.21 -13.16 23.22
CA ALA A 54 0.64 -12.16 23.86
C ALA A 54 -0.20 -11.14 24.67
N LEU A 55 -1.52 -11.21 24.56
CA LEU A 55 -2.49 -10.43 25.32
C LEU A 55 -3.66 -11.33 25.69
N ASP A 56 -4.15 -11.22 26.93
CA ASP A 56 -5.34 -11.91 27.38
C ASP A 56 -6.61 -11.11 27.04
N SER A 57 -7.70 -11.79 26.75
CA SER A 57 -9.03 -11.20 26.53
C SER A 57 -9.80 -11.08 27.83
N ASP A 58 -10.76 -10.15 27.89
CA ASP A 58 -11.70 -10.05 29.03
C ASP A 58 -12.80 -11.12 28.95
N GLU A 59 -13.22 -11.46 27.73
CA GLU A 59 -14.23 -12.49 27.44
C GLU A 59 -13.79 -13.36 26.26
N GLY A 60 -14.40 -14.56 26.17
CA GLY A 60 -14.18 -15.48 25.06
C GLY A 60 -13.08 -16.51 25.30
N ARG A 61 -12.89 -17.38 24.31
CA ARG A 61 -11.97 -18.50 24.41
C ARG A 61 -11.05 -18.59 23.19
N ARG A 62 -9.75 -18.54 23.45
CA ARG A 62 -8.73 -18.86 22.45
C ARG A 62 -8.50 -20.37 22.39
N THR A 63 -8.58 -20.96 21.21
CA THR A 63 -8.31 -22.39 20.98
C THR A 63 -7.21 -22.54 19.94
N VAL A 64 -6.18 -23.32 20.27
CA VAL A 64 -5.04 -23.63 19.38
C VAL A 64 -4.88 -25.15 19.35
N VAL A 65 -4.74 -25.72 18.16
CA VAL A 65 -4.46 -27.15 18.01
C VAL A 65 -3.12 -27.47 18.68
N PRO A 66 -3.04 -28.49 19.55
CA PRO A 66 -1.80 -28.86 20.22
C PRO A 66 -0.64 -29.06 19.24
N GLY A 67 0.51 -28.49 19.57
CA GLY A 67 1.72 -28.52 18.73
C GLY A 67 1.80 -27.43 17.67
N THR A 68 0.78 -26.62 17.48
CA THR A 68 0.82 -25.48 16.53
C THR A 68 1.73 -24.36 17.04
N ARG A 69 2.73 -24.00 16.25
CA ARG A 69 3.64 -22.87 16.53
C ARG A 69 3.07 -21.58 15.93
N VAL A 70 2.76 -20.62 16.77
CA VAL A 70 2.29 -19.30 16.37
C VAL A 70 3.42 -18.29 16.57
N ALA A 71 3.79 -17.57 15.51
CA ALA A 71 4.78 -16.48 15.60
C ALA A 71 4.12 -15.14 15.26
N LEU A 72 4.47 -14.11 16.05
CA LEU A 72 4.04 -12.72 15.84
C LEU A 72 5.25 -11.89 15.43
N LEU A 73 5.14 -11.16 14.33
CA LEU A 73 6.00 -10.06 13.96
C LEU A 73 5.33 -8.77 14.38
N GLU A 74 5.78 -8.17 15.48
CA GLU A 74 5.24 -6.91 15.99
C GLU A 74 5.67 -5.72 15.12
N GLN A 75 4.85 -4.67 15.08
CA GLN A 75 5.12 -3.45 14.31
C GLN A 75 6.43 -2.78 14.75
N ASP A 76 6.68 -2.66 16.06
CA ASP A 76 7.87 -1.99 16.62
C ASP A 76 8.58 -2.92 17.61
N PRO A 77 9.61 -3.68 17.18
CA PRO A 77 10.30 -4.64 18.03
C PRO A 77 11.17 -3.94 19.07
N ASP A 78 10.94 -4.23 20.35
CA ASP A 78 11.79 -3.73 21.44
C ASP A 78 13.08 -4.55 21.55
N VAL A 79 14.14 -4.02 20.98
CA VAL A 79 15.49 -4.61 21.07
C VAL A 79 16.35 -3.99 22.19
N SER A 80 15.83 -3.01 22.95
CA SER A 80 16.59 -2.20 23.92
C SER A 80 17.19 -3.02 25.07
N ARG A 81 16.62 -4.19 25.34
CA ARG A 81 17.04 -5.08 26.46
C ARG A 81 18.17 -6.03 26.09
N PHE A 82 18.58 -6.05 24.80
CA PHE A 82 19.54 -6.99 24.29
C PHE A 82 20.86 -6.31 23.93
N ALA A 83 21.99 -7.00 24.11
CA ALA A 83 23.29 -6.47 23.76
C ALA A 83 23.49 -6.46 22.24
N SER A 84 23.07 -7.51 21.56
CA SER A 84 23.17 -7.66 20.11
C SER A 84 21.82 -8.02 19.46
N LEU A 85 21.70 -7.86 18.15
CA LEU A 85 20.55 -8.34 17.40
C LEU A 85 20.45 -9.88 17.45
N ARG A 86 21.58 -10.59 17.59
CA ARG A 86 21.63 -12.04 17.78
C ARG A 86 20.94 -12.47 19.07
N ASP A 87 21.24 -11.78 20.19
CA ASP A 87 20.61 -12.07 21.47
C ASP A 87 19.10 -11.87 21.41
N TYR A 88 18.65 -10.83 20.70
CA TYR A 88 17.24 -10.61 20.45
C TYR A 88 16.60 -11.75 19.63
N VAL A 89 17.23 -12.15 18.53
CA VAL A 89 16.69 -13.19 17.62
C VAL A 89 16.60 -14.54 18.33
N LEU A 90 17.62 -14.89 19.11
CA LEU A 90 17.72 -16.17 19.83
C LEU A 90 17.06 -16.16 21.21
N SER A 91 16.26 -15.13 21.55
CA SER A 91 15.60 -15.02 22.85
C SER A 91 14.22 -15.67 22.89
N GLY A 92 13.76 -16.06 24.11
CA GLY A 92 12.41 -16.52 24.41
C GLY A 92 12.22 -18.04 24.30
N ASP A 93 11.04 -18.54 24.71
CA ASP A 93 10.76 -19.96 24.93
C ASP A 93 10.80 -20.83 23.65
N HIS A 94 10.64 -20.22 22.49
CA HIS A 94 10.71 -20.89 21.18
C HIS A 94 11.79 -20.23 20.33
N ALA A 95 12.98 -20.01 20.91
CA ALA A 95 14.12 -19.46 20.18
C ALA A 95 14.45 -20.32 18.95
N PRO A 96 14.72 -19.71 17.79
CA PRO A 96 15.13 -20.48 16.61
C PRO A 96 16.53 -21.07 16.82
N GLU A 97 16.84 -22.14 16.11
CA GLU A 97 18.18 -22.67 16.06
C GLU A 97 19.14 -21.65 15.42
N PRO A 98 20.37 -21.46 15.97
CA PRO A 98 21.30 -20.44 15.48
C PRO A 98 21.62 -20.54 14.00
N HIS A 99 21.69 -21.77 13.44
CA HIS A 99 21.95 -21.97 12.02
C HIS A 99 20.76 -21.51 11.14
N ALA A 100 19.51 -21.75 11.58
CA ALA A 100 18.30 -21.30 10.88
C ALA A 100 18.21 -19.76 10.90
N ALA A 101 18.51 -19.14 12.05
CA ALA A 101 18.56 -17.68 12.18
C ALA A 101 19.61 -17.07 11.25
N ASN A 102 20.83 -17.62 11.19
CA ASN A 102 21.88 -17.14 10.31
C ASN A 102 21.49 -17.28 8.82
N ALA A 103 20.89 -18.40 8.42
CA ALA A 103 20.47 -18.62 7.04
C ALA A 103 19.45 -17.57 6.56
N VAL A 104 18.48 -17.20 7.41
CA VAL A 104 17.50 -16.14 7.09
C VAL A 104 18.17 -14.76 7.13
N ALA A 105 19.06 -14.51 8.11
CA ALA A 105 19.77 -13.25 8.24
C ALA A 105 20.67 -12.94 7.04
N ASP A 106 21.40 -13.93 6.55
CA ASP A 106 22.25 -13.81 5.35
C ASP A 106 21.43 -13.41 4.11
N GLN A 107 20.24 -13.98 3.95
CA GLN A 107 19.34 -13.68 2.84
C GLN A 107 18.74 -12.26 2.94
N LEU A 108 18.45 -11.78 4.15
CA LEU A 108 17.96 -10.42 4.41
C LEU A 108 19.07 -9.38 4.50
N GLY A 109 20.33 -9.80 4.46
CA GLY A 109 21.49 -8.90 4.55
C GLY A 109 21.57 -8.16 5.89
N VAL A 110 21.25 -8.84 7.00
CA VAL A 110 21.35 -8.27 8.34
C VAL A 110 22.50 -8.90 9.12
N ASP A 111 23.34 -8.06 9.70
CA ASP A 111 24.40 -8.49 10.61
C ASP A 111 23.81 -8.66 12.02
N LEU A 112 23.69 -9.92 12.45
CA LEU A 112 23.13 -10.26 13.77
C LEU A 112 24.10 -9.92 14.93
N ASP A 113 25.40 -9.79 14.66
CA ASP A 113 26.39 -9.46 15.71
C ASP A 113 26.45 -7.95 15.99
N ARG A 114 25.69 -7.15 15.27
CA ARG A 114 25.55 -5.73 15.49
C ARG A 114 24.93 -5.43 16.86
N GLU A 115 25.48 -4.43 17.54
CA GLU A 115 24.94 -3.92 18.80
C GLU A 115 23.51 -3.40 18.64
N ALA A 116 22.57 -3.88 19.46
CA ALA A 116 21.15 -3.58 19.36
C ALA A 116 20.84 -2.08 19.54
N ALA A 117 21.62 -1.38 20.41
CA ALA A 117 21.43 0.05 20.68
C ALA A 117 21.75 0.93 19.47
N THR A 118 22.72 0.54 18.63
CA THR A 118 23.20 1.30 17.48
C THR A 118 22.51 0.89 16.16
N ALA A 119 21.68 -0.17 16.20
CA ALA A 119 20.99 -0.68 15.04
C ALA A 119 19.94 0.32 14.52
N SER A 120 19.90 0.53 13.20
CA SER A 120 18.89 1.32 12.52
C SER A 120 17.50 0.67 12.59
N GLY A 121 16.42 1.45 12.39
CA GLY A 121 15.06 0.91 12.35
C GLY A 121 14.90 -0.23 11.35
N GLY A 122 15.48 -0.11 10.15
CA GLY A 122 15.46 -1.17 9.15
C GLY A 122 16.21 -2.44 9.54
N GLU A 123 17.34 -2.32 10.26
CA GLU A 123 18.08 -3.49 10.78
C GLU A 123 17.31 -4.19 11.90
N ARG A 124 16.73 -3.42 12.83
CA ARG A 124 15.84 -3.97 13.88
C ARG A 124 14.66 -4.70 13.27
N ARG A 125 14.06 -4.11 12.23
CA ARG A 125 12.92 -4.72 11.51
C ARG A 125 13.32 -6.04 10.85
N ARG A 126 14.44 -6.06 10.11
CA ARG A 126 14.96 -7.29 9.50
C ARG A 126 15.30 -8.35 10.54
N ALA A 127 15.90 -7.98 11.68
CA ALA A 127 16.16 -8.91 12.78
C ALA A 127 14.86 -9.51 13.35
N ALA A 128 13.79 -8.72 13.48
CA ALA A 128 12.49 -9.21 13.92
C ALA A 128 11.87 -10.22 12.91
N ILE A 129 12.03 -9.95 11.62
CA ILE A 129 11.62 -10.90 10.57
C ILE A 129 12.43 -12.19 10.68
N VAL A 130 13.75 -12.12 10.83
CA VAL A 130 14.60 -13.31 11.07
C VAL A 130 14.06 -14.11 12.24
N ARG A 131 13.79 -13.47 13.38
CA ARG A 131 13.26 -14.12 14.58
C ARG A 131 11.93 -14.84 14.33
N ALA A 132 11.02 -14.19 13.59
CA ALA A 132 9.70 -14.76 13.30
C ALA A 132 9.76 -15.93 12.35
N LEU A 133 10.55 -15.82 11.26
CA LEU A 133 10.62 -16.83 10.21
C LEU A 133 11.49 -18.04 10.58
N ALA A 134 12.62 -17.81 11.26
CA ALA A 134 13.53 -18.88 11.67
C ALA A 134 12.95 -19.83 12.73
N ARG A 135 11.83 -19.46 13.35
CA ARG A 135 11.05 -20.33 14.26
C ARG A 135 10.24 -21.42 13.54
N GLU A 136 10.19 -21.36 12.21
CA GLU A 136 9.38 -22.26 11.39
C GLU A 136 7.92 -22.37 11.90
N PRO A 137 7.18 -21.28 11.96
CA PRO A 137 5.82 -21.28 12.50
C PRO A 137 4.83 -22.01 11.60
N ASP A 138 3.74 -22.52 12.19
CA ASP A 138 2.58 -23.04 11.46
C ASP A 138 1.58 -21.90 11.16
N VAL A 139 1.53 -20.89 12.05
CA VAL A 139 0.75 -19.65 11.88
C VAL A 139 1.66 -18.44 12.06
N LEU A 140 1.71 -17.57 11.07
CA LEU A 140 2.51 -16.35 11.08
C LEU A 140 1.59 -15.13 11.10
N LEU A 141 1.72 -14.31 12.14
CA LEU A 141 0.96 -13.08 12.32
C LEU A 141 1.89 -11.90 12.03
N LEU A 142 1.57 -11.11 11.00
CA LEU A 142 2.44 -10.07 10.47
C LEU A 142 1.80 -8.70 10.68
N ASP A 143 2.39 -7.88 11.55
CA ASP A 143 1.95 -6.50 11.80
C ASP A 143 2.87 -5.53 11.05
N GLU A 144 2.39 -4.98 9.93
CA GLU A 144 3.08 -4.03 9.04
C GLU A 144 4.50 -4.53 8.62
N PRO A 145 4.62 -5.73 8.02
CA PRO A 145 5.93 -6.33 7.76
C PRO A 145 6.80 -5.55 6.77
N THR A 146 6.18 -4.74 5.91
CA THR A 146 6.86 -3.98 4.86
C THR A 146 7.44 -2.64 5.34
N ASN A 147 7.00 -2.14 6.51
CA ASN A 147 7.47 -0.86 7.05
C ASN A 147 8.98 -0.88 7.31
N HIS A 148 9.68 0.19 6.90
CA HIS A 148 11.13 0.37 7.03
C HIS A 148 11.99 -0.63 6.25
N LEU A 149 11.39 -1.49 5.41
CA LEU A 149 12.11 -2.35 4.48
C LEU A 149 12.35 -1.60 3.17
N ASP A 150 13.47 -1.89 2.53
CA ASP A 150 13.65 -1.52 1.14
C ASP A 150 12.97 -2.53 0.20
N ILE A 151 12.79 -2.14 -1.04
CA ILE A 151 12.07 -2.94 -2.03
C ILE A 151 12.67 -4.34 -2.19
N ALA A 152 14.01 -4.46 -2.14
CA ALA A 152 14.67 -5.76 -2.26
C ALA A 152 14.32 -6.70 -1.10
N ALA A 153 14.20 -6.18 0.12
CA ALA A 153 13.78 -6.96 1.28
C ALA A 153 12.28 -7.32 1.22
N ILE A 154 11.45 -6.41 0.67
CA ILE A 154 10.02 -6.66 0.43
C ILE A 154 9.85 -7.79 -0.60
N ASP A 155 10.53 -7.71 -1.75
CA ASP A 155 10.50 -8.75 -2.80
C ASP A 155 10.96 -10.10 -2.27
N TRP A 156 12.01 -10.11 -1.45
CA TRP A 156 12.47 -11.34 -0.80
C TRP A 156 11.40 -11.92 0.12
N LEU A 157 10.77 -11.08 0.96
CA LEU A 157 9.73 -11.50 1.90
C LEU A 157 8.50 -12.02 1.16
N GLU A 158 8.08 -11.35 0.08
CA GLU A 158 7.01 -11.83 -0.82
C GLU A 158 7.33 -13.22 -1.38
N GLY A 159 8.55 -13.41 -1.90
CA GLY A 159 9.00 -14.69 -2.43
C GLY A 159 9.04 -15.80 -1.37
N TRP A 160 9.40 -15.46 -0.12
CA TRP A 160 9.40 -16.40 0.99
C TRP A 160 7.97 -16.77 1.41
N LEU A 161 7.09 -15.78 1.62
CA LEU A 161 5.68 -16.01 1.98
C LEU A 161 4.91 -16.73 0.87
N GLY A 162 5.24 -16.49 -0.39
CA GLY A 162 4.68 -17.21 -1.52
C GLY A 162 4.89 -18.73 -1.44
N ARG A 163 6.03 -19.17 -0.89
CA ARG A 163 6.41 -20.57 -0.69
C ARG A 163 6.05 -21.12 0.70
N PHE A 164 5.63 -20.24 1.61
CA PHE A 164 5.29 -20.64 2.97
C PHE A 164 4.10 -21.60 2.99
N GLY A 165 4.26 -22.76 3.64
CA GLY A 165 3.25 -23.83 3.68
C GLY A 165 2.20 -23.70 4.78
N GLY A 166 2.43 -22.83 5.77
CA GLY A 166 1.53 -22.55 6.88
C GLY A 166 0.50 -21.48 6.56
N ALA A 167 -0.27 -21.08 7.58
CA ALA A 167 -1.20 -19.97 7.52
C ALA A 167 -0.53 -18.64 7.89
N PHE A 168 -0.98 -17.54 7.29
CA PHE A 168 -0.59 -16.23 7.77
C PHE A 168 -1.75 -15.23 7.76
N VAL A 169 -1.67 -14.28 8.69
CA VAL A 169 -2.52 -13.08 8.74
C VAL A 169 -1.59 -11.87 8.65
N ALA A 170 -1.80 -11.02 7.65
CA ALA A 170 -0.98 -9.85 7.43
C ALA A 170 -1.80 -8.56 7.52
N ILE A 171 -1.31 -7.62 8.34
CA ILE A 171 -1.70 -6.22 8.29
C ILE A 171 -0.61 -5.52 7.47
N SER A 172 -0.98 -4.84 6.41
CA SER A 172 -0.05 -4.01 5.64
C SER A 172 -0.79 -2.87 4.95
N HIS A 173 -0.10 -1.77 4.73
CA HIS A 173 -0.56 -0.68 3.89
C HIS A 173 -0.01 -0.77 2.46
N ASP A 174 0.92 -1.70 2.19
CA ASP A 174 1.40 -2.03 0.84
C ASP A 174 0.34 -2.87 0.09
N ARG A 175 -0.42 -2.21 -0.79
CA ARG A 175 -1.48 -2.84 -1.60
C ARG A 175 -0.94 -3.95 -2.51
N THR A 176 0.23 -3.74 -3.09
CA THR A 176 0.89 -4.73 -3.97
C THR A 176 1.24 -5.99 -3.20
N PHE A 177 1.82 -5.84 -2.00
CA PHE A 177 2.14 -6.95 -1.09
C PHE A 177 0.90 -7.78 -0.74
N LEU A 178 -0.19 -7.11 -0.30
CA LEU A 178 -1.43 -7.79 0.04
C LEU A 178 -2.07 -8.48 -1.17
N THR A 179 -2.13 -7.80 -2.31
CA THR A 179 -2.73 -8.33 -3.54
C THR A 179 -2.04 -9.60 -4.03
N ARG A 180 -0.71 -9.63 -3.98
CA ARG A 180 0.09 -10.78 -4.44
C ARG A 180 -0.01 -11.99 -3.52
N LEU A 181 -0.19 -11.79 -2.22
CA LEU A 181 -0.01 -12.84 -1.22
C LEU A 181 -1.31 -13.37 -0.62
N THR A 182 -2.36 -12.54 -0.53
CA THR A 182 -3.58 -12.90 0.19
C THR A 182 -4.63 -13.49 -0.73
N LYS A 183 -5.42 -14.42 -0.18
CA LYS A 183 -6.52 -15.08 -0.89
C LYS A 183 -7.87 -14.73 -0.31
N GLN A 184 -7.91 -14.26 0.92
CA GLN A 184 -9.10 -13.89 1.67
C GLN A 184 -8.78 -12.65 2.50
N THR A 185 -9.82 -11.93 2.91
CA THR A 185 -9.68 -10.69 3.68
C THR A 185 -10.54 -10.75 4.93
N LEU A 186 -9.96 -10.40 6.06
CA LEU A 186 -10.65 -10.13 7.32
C LEU A 186 -10.84 -8.62 7.43
N TRP A 187 -12.07 -8.17 7.39
CA TRP A 187 -12.39 -6.74 7.52
C TRP A 187 -12.85 -6.44 8.93
N LEU A 188 -12.00 -5.72 9.67
CA LEU A 188 -12.31 -5.24 11.01
C LEU A 188 -12.99 -3.86 10.91
N ASP A 189 -14.30 -3.85 11.12
CA ASP A 189 -15.10 -2.63 11.10
C ASP A 189 -16.01 -2.60 12.33
N ARG A 190 -16.01 -1.48 13.05
CA ARG A 190 -16.88 -1.23 14.22
C ARG A 190 -16.84 -2.34 15.30
N GLY A 191 -15.64 -2.88 15.56
CA GLY A 191 -15.44 -3.94 16.55
C GLY A 191 -15.92 -5.34 16.13
N GLN A 192 -16.32 -5.50 14.87
CA GLN A 192 -16.73 -6.75 14.25
C GLN A 192 -15.75 -7.17 13.16
N VAL A 193 -15.53 -8.47 12.98
CA VAL A 193 -14.73 -9.01 11.89
C VAL A 193 -15.65 -9.66 10.86
N ARG A 194 -15.56 -9.22 9.62
CA ARG A 194 -16.21 -9.87 8.47
C ARG A 194 -15.16 -10.55 7.61
N ARG A 195 -15.38 -11.81 7.26
CA ARG A 195 -14.50 -12.55 6.35
C ARG A 195 -15.02 -12.47 4.94
N ALA A 196 -14.20 -11.92 4.04
CA ALA A 196 -14.42 -11.93 2.61
C ALA A 196 -13.62 -13.09 1.99
N GLU A 197 -14.28 -13.93 1.18
CA GLU A 197 -13.65 -15.04 0.47
C GLU A 197 -12.90 -14.57 -0.80
N VAL A 198 -12.48 -13.30 -0.80
CA VAL A 198 -11.68 -12.66 -1.85
C VAL A 198 -10.41 -12.11 -1.23
N GLY A 199 -9.29 -12.21 -1.97
CA GLY A 199 -8.05 -11.55 -1.60
C GLY A 199 -8.15 -10.03 -1.67
N PHE A 200 -7.10 -9.34 -1.23
CA PHE A 200 -7.11 -7.88 -1.17
C PHE A 200 -7.43 -7.21 -2.51
N GLY A 201 -6.98 -7.76 -3.65
CA GLY A 201 -7.29 -7.20 -4.98
C GLY A 201 -8.78 -7.16 -5.33
N GLY A 202 -9.62 -8.00 -4.71
CA GLY A 202 -11.08 -7.98 -4.88
C GLY A 202 -11.83 -7.27 -3.74
N PHE A 203 -11.12 -6.77 -2.75
CA PHE A 203 -11.72 -6.27 -1.51
C PHE A 203 -12.53 -4.98 -1.73
N GLU A 204 -12.07 -4.05 -2.56
CA GLU A 204 -12.78 -2.80 -2.86
C GLU A 204 -14.16 -3.09 -3.48
N ALA A 205 -14.20 -3.93 -4.52
CA ALA A 205 -15.46 -4.31 -5.16
C ALA A 205 -16.40 -5.07 -4.20
N TRP A 206 -15.84 -5.88 -3.31
CA TRP A 206 -16.62 -6.58 -2.29
C TRP A 206 -17.19 -5.61 -1.24
N THR A 207 -16.43 -4.63 -0.77
CA THR A 207 -16.92 -3.62 0.18
C THR A 207 -17.99 -2.73 -0.41
N GLU A 208 -17.88 -2.34 -1.67
CA GLU A 208 -18.94 -1.60 -2.38
C GLU A 208 -20.26 -2.39 -2.41
N GLN A 209 -20.19 -3.70 -2.66
CA GLN A 209 -21.37 -4.56 -2.63
C GLN A 209 -21.98 -4.65 -1.22
N VAL A 210 -21.15 -4.76 -0.19
CA VAL A 210 -21.60 -4.79 1.20
C VAL A 210 -22.29 -3.47 1.57
N TYR A 211 -21.68 -2.34 1.26
CA TYR A 211 -22.28 -1.02 1.54
C TYR A 211 -23.59 -0.81 0.76
N ALA A 212 -23.64 -1.19 -0.51
CA ALA A 212 -24.85 -1.10 -1.31
C ALA A 212 -25.98 -2.00 -0.77
N GLU A 213 -25.66 -3.15 -0.17
CA GLU A 213 -26.64 -4.00 0.46
C GLU A 213 -27.10 -3.43 1.83
N GLU A 214 -26.17 -2.88 2.64
CA GLU A 214 -26.51 -2.19 3.89
C GLU A 214 -27.42 -0.97 3.63
N GLU A 215 -27.15 -0.20 2.59
CA GLU A 215 -27.98 0.95 2.20
C GLU A 215 -29.38 0.50 1.78
N ARG A 216 -29.49 -0.53 0.95
CA ARG A 216 -30.79 -1.12 0.58
C ARG A 216 -31.57 -1.66 1.79
N GLN A 217 -30.87 -2.26 2.76
CA GLN A 217 -31.49 -2.72 3.99
C GLN A 217 -31.96 -1.55 4.85
N ALA A 218 -31.16 -0.48 4.96
CA ALA A 218 -31.52 0.74 5.65
C ALA A 218 -32.76 1.41 5.03
N GLU A 219 -32.80 1.54 3.70
CA GLU A 219 -33.96 2.09 2.97
C GLU A 219 -35.25 1.26 3.20
N ARG A 220 -35.12 -0.08 3.17
CA ARG A 220 -36.25 -0.99 3.46
C ARG A 220 -36.73 -0.83 4.90
N LEU A 221 -35.81 -0.66 5.85
CA LEU A 221 -36.14 -0.44 7.25
C LEU A 221 -36.80 0.92 7.46
N ASP A 222 -36.28 1.99 6.83
CA ASP A 222 -36.86 3.34 6.85
C ASP A 222 -38.27 3.36 6.26
N ALA A 223 -38.49 2.65 5.16
CA ALA A 223 -39.84 2.51 4.58
C ALA A 223 -40.82 1.81 5.55
N ARG A 224 -40.38 0.75 6.23
CA ARG A 224 -41.18 0.05 7.25
C ARG A 224 -41.43 0.94 8.47
N LEU A 225 -40.42 1.66 8.95
CA LEU A 225 -40.56 2.61 10.05
C LEU A 225 -41.58 3.70 9.75
N LYS A 226 -41.58 4.29 8.55
CA LYS A 226 -42.58 5.28 8.11
C LYS A 226 -44.01 4.72 8.16
N ILE A 227 -44.20 3.46 7.75
CA ILE A 227 -45.51 2.82 7.78
C ILE A 227 -45.98 2.62 9.24
N GLU A 228 -45.09 2.16 10.13
CA GLU A 228 -45.42 1.93 11.54
C GLU A 228 -45.60 3.25 12.30
N GLU A 229 -44.84 4.29 11.98
CA GLU A 229 -45.02 5.63 12.55
C GLU A 229 -46.33 6.29 12.13
N HIS A 230 -46.69 6.15 10.85
CA HIS A 230 -47.95 6.64 10.34
C HIS A 230 -49.13 5.92 11.02
N TRP A 231 -49.01 4.61 11.28
CA TRP A 231 -50.00 3.87 12.08
C TRP A 231 -50.09 4.38 13.51
N LEU A 232 -48.98 4.72 14.16
CA LEU A 232 -48.94 5.25 15.53
C LEU A 232 -49.66 6.61 15.64
N GLN A 233 -49.49 7.49 14.61
CA GLN A 233 -50.12 8.82 14.55
C GLN A 233 -51.63 8.79 14.36
N ARG A 234 -52.20 7.75 13.71
CA ARG A 234 -53.64 7.62 13.47
C ARG A 234 -54.48 7.17 14.66
N GLY A 235 -53.89 6.99 15.82
CA GLY A 235 -54.60 6.67 17.05
C GLY A 235 -54.91 5.19 17.25
N VAL A 236 -54.53 4.67 18.39
CA VAL A 236 -54.65 3.25 18.77
C VAL A 236 -56.01 2.99 19.32
N THR A 237 -56.99 2.68 18.48
CA THR A 237 -58.32 2.25 18.97
C THR A 237 -58.38 0.73 19.13
N GLY A 238 -58.61 0.30 20.37
CA GLY A 238 -59.42 -0.87 20.68
C GLY A 238 -58.82 -2.29 20.68
N ARG A 239 -57.53 -2.56 20.97
CA ARG A 239 -57.05 -3.91 21.43
C ARG A 239 -55.65 -3.82 22.04
N ARG A 240 -55.58 -3.54 23.33
CA ARG A 240 -54.32 -3.28 24.09
C ARG A 240 -53.19 -4.32 23.92
N ARG A 241 -53.47 -5.62 23.86
CA ARG A 241 -52.42 -6.67 23.77
C ARG A 241 -51.75 -6.71 22.38
N ARG A 242 -52.49 -6.55 21.29
CA ARG A 242 -51.96 -6.57 19.92
C ARG A 242 -51.10 -5.33 19.61
N ASN A 243 -51.45 -4.22 20.25
CA ASN A 243 -50.77 -2.94 20.08
C ASN A 243 -49.44 -2.85 20.84
N GLN A 244 -49.32 -3.55 22.00
CA GLN A 244 -48.05 -3.61 22.75
C GLN A 244 -46.97 -4.37 21.99
N GLY A 245 -47.29 -5.49 21.32
CA GLY A 245 -46.34 -6.21 20.48
C GLY A 245 -45.83 -5.38 19.26
N ARG A 246 -46.75 -4.60 18.64
CA ARG A 246 -46.40 -3.73 17.50
C ARG A 246 -45.56 -2.54 17.94
N LEU A 247 -45.81 -1.97 19.13
CA LEU A 247 -45.02 -0.91 19.73
C LEU A 247 -43.60 -1.40 20.11
N ALA A 248 -43.51 -2.63 20.65
CA ALA A 248 -42.24 -3.27 20.95
C ALA A 248 -41.41 -3.45 19.66
N LYS A 249 -42.04 -3.96 18.59
CA LYS A 249 -41.40 -4.12 17.26
C LYS A 249 -40.97 -2.79 16.65
N LEU A 250 -41.74 -1.70 16.80
CA LEU A 250 -41.36 -0.37 16.38
C LEU A 250 -40.12 0.14 17.14
N LYS A 251 -40.03 -0.10 18.45
CA LYS A 251 -38.87 0.26 19.26
C LYS A 251 -37.62 -0.53 18.83
N GLU A 252 -37.81 -1.82 18.56
CA GLU A 252 -36.73 -2.70 18.05
C GLU A 252 -36.23 -2.22 16.69
N MET A 253 -37.10 -1.94 15.71
CA MET A 253 -36.74 -1.41 14.41
C MET A 253 -36.04 -0.03 14.50
N ARG A 254 -36.43 0.84 15.43
CA ARG A 254 -35.76 2.11 15.69
C ARG A 254 -34.36 1.91 16.28
N ALA A 255 -34.19 0.96 17.18
CA ALA A 255 -32.91 0.59 17.74
C ALA A 255 -31.98 -0.02 16.66
N GLU A 256 -32.53 -0.91 15.82
CA GLU A 256 -31.83 -1.49 14.68
C GLU A 256 -31.37 -0.39 13.69
N ARG A 257 -32.26 0.55 13.35
CA ARG A 257 -31.91 1.68 12.45
C ARG A 257 -30.87 2.64 13.05
N ALA A 258 -30.94 2.88 14.36
CA ALA A 258 -29.95 3.70 15.06
C ALA A 258 -28.58 3.03 15.13
N ALA A 259 -28.51 1.70 15.13
CA ALA A 259 -27.29 0.93 15.08
C ALA A 259 -26.67 0.88 13.67
N MET A 260 -27.46 1.13 12.62
CA MET A 260 -26.98 1.24 11.23
C MET A 260 -26.35 2.61 11.03
N MET A 261 -25.02 2.68 11.11
CA MET A 261 -24.27 3.89 10.74
C MET A 261 -23.97 3.85 9.24
N GLY A 262 -24.36 4.91 8.50
CA GLY A 262 -24.04 5.07 7.08
C GLY A 262 -22.54 5.26 6.83
N PRO A 263 -22.07 5.10 5.57
CA PRO A 263 -20.70 5.36 5.19
C PRO A 263 -20.34 6.82 5.51
N GLN A 264 -19.17 7.05 6.10
CA GLN A 264 -18.65 8.40 6.32
C GLN A 264 -18.16 8.93 4.96
N GLY A 265 -18.63 10.13 4.60
CA GLY A 265 -18.44 10.70 3.27
C GLY A 265 -16.97 10.83 2.85
N THR A 266 -16.75 10.75 1.54
CA THR A 266 -15.50 11.08 0.87
C THR A 266 -15.19 12.57 1.03
N ALA A 267 -13.97 12.90 1.42
CA ALA A 267 -13.49 14.27 1.53
C ALA A 267 -13.06 14.78 0.15
N ALA A 268 -13.50 15.98 -0.24
CA ALA A 268 -12.97 16.69 -1.40
C ALA A 268 -11.99 17.76 -0.90
N LEU A 269 -10.72 17.59 -1.21
CA LEU A 269 -9.65 18.55 -0.89
C LEU A 269 -9.29 19.37 -2.13
N ALA A 270 -9.22 20.69 -1.97
CA ALA A 270 -8.63 21.59 -2.96
C ALA A 270 -7.27 22.05 -2.45
N VAL A 271 -6.22 21.81 -3.22
CA VAL A 271 -4.87 22.35 -2.97
C VAL A 271 -4.61 23.43 -4.00
N GLY A 272 -4.30 24.65 -3.54
CA GLY A 272 -4.02 25.77 -4.44
C GLY A 272 -2.54 25.92 -4.71
N SER A 273 -2.17 26.20 -5.95
CA SER A 273 -0.83 26.61 -6.36
C SER A 273 -0.74 28.12 -6.56
N ASP A 274 0.47 28.64 -6.43
CA ASP A 274 0.77 30.03 -6.80
C ASP A 274 0.90 30.19 -8.32
N ASP A 275 0.40 31.32 -8.83
CA ASP A 275 0.38 31.69 -10.26
C ASP A 275 1.78 32.16 -10.74
N VAL A 276 2.77 31.27 -10.71
CA VAL A 276 4.14 31.56 -11.11
C VAL A 276 4.43 30.98 -12.50
N ARG A 277 4.87 31.84 -13.45
CA ARG A 277 5.09 31.51 -14.86
C ARG A 277 6.42 30.78 -15.16
N THR A 278 7.18 30.34 -14.18
CA THR A 278 8.47 29.67 -14.40
C THR A 278 8.27 28.23 -14.86
N LYS A 279 8.73 27.91 -16.08
CA LYS A 279 8.57 26.57 -16.68
C LYS A 279 9.50 25.51 -16.08
N VAL A 280 10.74 25.87 -15.71
CA VAL A 280 11.74 24.97 -15.12
C VAL A 280 11.94 25.33 -13.66
N VAL A 281 11.74 24.37 -12.79
CA VAL A 281 11.77 24.54 -11.33
C VAL A 281 13.14 24.16 -10.77
N ILE A 282 13.72 23.05 -11.26
CA ILE A 282 15.04 22.56 -10.87
C ILE A 282 15.81 22.23 -12.15
N ASP A 283 17.04 22.76 -12.28
CA ASP A 283 17.95 22.47 -13.38
C ASP A 283 19.28 21.96 -12.80
N ALA A 284 19.49 20.66 -12.89
CA ALA A 284 20.69 19.96 -12.41
C ALA A 284 21.56 19.58 -13.61
N GLU A 285 22.78 20.09 -13.67
CA GLU A 285 23.72 19.86 -14.77
C GLU A 285 24.96 19.15 -14.25
N ARG A 286 25.18 17.92 -14.70
CA ARG A 286 26.36 17.07 -14.39
C ARG A 286 26.67 17.02 -12.90
N VAL A 287 25.63 16.84 -12.08
CA VAL A 287 25.73 16.84 -10.61
C VAL A 287 26.45 15.59 -10.14
N ALA A 288 27.47 15.78 -9.31
CA ALA A 288 28.19 14.70 -8.66
C ALA A 288 28.28 14.96 -7.15
N LYS A 289 28.18 13.88 -6.35
CA LYS A 289 28.31 13.93 -4.88
C LYS A 289 29.03 12.71 -4.34
N ARG A 290 29.98 12.95 -3.43
CA ARG A 290 30.76 11.91 -2.76
C ARG A 290 30.80 12.16 -1.26
N TYR A 291 30.92 11.09 -0.49
CA TYR A 291 31.23 11.15 0.93
C TYR A 291 32.44 10.24 1.20
N GLY A 292 33.57 10.86 1.47
CA GLY A 292 34.87 10.16 1.51
C GLY A 292 35.16 9.47 0.17
N GLU A 293 35.44 8.18 0.20
CA GLU A 293 35.70 7.39 -1.00
C GLU A 293 34.41 6.94 -1.74
N ARG A 294 33.26 7.03 -1.08
CA ARG A 294 31.99 6.56 -1.65
C ARG A 294 31.38 7.60 -2.56
N THR A 295 31.21 7.28 -3.84
CA THR A 295 30.45 8.07 -4.78
C THR A 295 28.97 7.75 -4.64
N ILE A 296 28.15 8.76 -4.34
CA ILE A 296 26.70 8.64 -4.15
C ILE A 296 25.96 8.97 -5.44
N ILE A 297 26.40 10.02 -6.13
CA ILE A 297 25.83 10.44 -7.41
C ILE A 297 26.99 10.78 -8.36
N ARG A 298 26.85 10.33 -9.59
CA ARG A 298 27.85 10.45 -10.63
C ARG A 298 27.20 11.05 -11.88
N ASP A 299 27.54 12.26 -12.22
CA ASP A 299 27.15 12.91 -13.49
C ASP A 299 25.63 12.94 -13.79
N LEU A 300 24.81 13.34 -12.80
CA LEU A 300 23.37 13.48 -12.98
C LEU A 300 23.05 14.77 -13.75
N THR A 301 22.35 14.65 -14.87
CA THR A 301 21.74 15.77 -15.57
C THR A 301 20.22 15.57 -15.61
N LEU A 302 19.48 16.49 -14.98
CA LEU A 302 18.03 16.39 -14.80
C LEU A 302 17.44 17.79 -14.90
N ARG A 303 16.35 17.94 -15.64
CA ARG A 303 15.55 19.14 -15.69
C ARG A 303 14.13 18.84 -15.23
N VAL A 304 13.71 19.50 -14.16
CA VAL A 304 12.38 19.35 -13.56
C VAL A 304 11.54 20.55 -13.96
N ALA A 305 10.43 20.28 -14.60
CA ALA A 305 9.46 21.29 -14.98
C ALA A 305 8.38 21.48 -13.88
N ARG A 306 7.66 22.59 -13.97
CA ARG A 306 6.49 22.80 -13.13
C ARG A 306 5.42 21.75 -13.44
N GLY A 307 4.83 21.18 -12.40
CA GLY A 307 3.83 20.13 -12.52
C GLY A 307 4.39 18.70 -12.63
N ASP A 308 5.73 18.55 -12.72
CA ASP A 308 6.33 17.23 -12.71
C ASP A 308 6.12 16.55 -11.34
N ARG A 309 5.82 15.27 -11.39
CA ARG A 309 5.69 14.40 -10.21
C ARG A 309 6.78 13.34 -10.28
N ILE A 310 7.81 13.50 -9.43
CA ILE A 310 9.04 12.72 -9.51
C ILE A 310 9.12 11.78 -8.31
N GLY A 311 9.18 10.46 -8.58
CA GLY A 311 9.48 9.42 -7.62
C GLY A 311 10.99 9.16 -7.51
N ILE A 312 11.49 8.97 -6.31
CA ILE A 312 12.89 8.60 -6.06
C ILE A 312 12.89 7.23 -5.38
N VAL A 313 13.45 6.23 -6.06
CA VAL A 313 13.46 4.84 -5.63
C VAL A 313 14.87 4.28 -5.52
N GLY A 314 15.05 3.21 -4.75
CA GLY A 314 16.34 2.53 -4.60
C GLY A 314 16.51 1.91 -3.23
N ALA A 315 17.54 1.05 -3.08
CA ALA A 315 17.86 0.37 -1.84
C ALA A 315 18.17 1.36 -0.68
N ASN A 316 18.07 0.88 0.55
CA ASN A 316 18.48 1.68 1.72
C ASN A 316 19.99 1.98 1.62
N GLY A 317 20.35 3.25 1.84
CA GLY A 317 21.72 3.71 1.69
C GLY A 317 22.19 3.94 0.24
N ALA A 318 21.32 3.79 -0.78
CA ALA A 318 21.68 4.07 -2.18
C ALA A 318 21.89 5.56 -2.48
N GLY A 319 21.46 6.46 -1.58
CA GLY A 319 21.64 7.91 -1.75
C GLY A 319 20.36 8.70 -2.02
N LYS A 320 19.17 8.11 -1.82
CA LYS A 320 17.86 8.78 -2.04
C LYS A 320 17.77 10.13 -1.32
N THR A 321 18.08 10.15 -0.02
CA THR A 321 18.06 11.37 0.80
C THR A 321 19.08 12.40 0.31
N THR A 322 20.26 11.95 -0.11
CA THR A 322 21.31 12.84 -0.66
C THR A 322 20.86 13.45 -1.98
N LEU A 323 20.24 12.64 -2.87
CA LEU A 323 19.69 13.14 -4.14
C LEU A 323 18.60 14.19 -3.88
N LEU A 324 17.67 13.88 -2.98
CA LEU A 324 16.61 14.82 -2.61
C LEU A 324 17.18 16.16 -2.12
N LYS A 325 18.15 16.11 -1.18
CA LYS A 325 18.80 17.30 -0.62
C LYS A 325 19.60 18.11 -1.64
N LEU A 326 20.19 17.45 -2.63
CA LEU A 326 20.84 18.13 -3.77
C LEU A 326 19.81 18.85 -4.65
N LEU A 327 18.69 18.18 -4.97
CA LEU A 327 17.62 18.75 -5.79
C LEU A 327 16.87 19.88 -5.09
N THR A 328 16.81 19.89 -3.74
CA THR A 328 16.21 20.97 -2.95
C THR A 328 17.20 22.07 -2.56
N GLY A 329 18.50 21.90 -2.87
CA GLY A 329 19.53 22.88 -2.57
C GLY A 329 19.99 22.90 -1.10
N GLU A 330 19.59 21.89 -0.30
CA GLU A 330 20.03 21.74 1.10
C GLU A 330 21.50 21.29 1.22
N VAL A 331 22.00 20.62 0.17
CA VAL A 331 23.39 20.14 0.09
C VAL A 331 23.97 20.59 -1.24
N GLU A 332 25.17 21.17 -1.20
CA GLU A 332 25.91 21.55 -2.41
C GLU A 332 26.53 20.33 -3.10
N PRO A 333 26.49 20.26 -4.45
CA PRO A 333 27.19 19.24 -5.21
C PRO A 333 28.71 19.44 -5.15
N ASP A 334 29.48 18.34 -5.22
CA ASP A 334 30.93 18.40 -5.32
C ASP A 334 31.39 18.67 -6.79
N GLY A 335 30.54 18.40 -7.75
CA GLY A 335 30.75 18.69 -9.18
C GLY A 335 29.42 18.99 -9.86
N GLY A 336 29.48 19.75 -10.95
CA GLY A 336 28.28 20.22 -11.63
C GLY A 336 27.61 21.39 -10.92
N ARG A 337 26.33 21.60 -11.20
CA ARG A 337 25.53 22.65 -10.53
C ARG A 337 24.06 22.29 -10.46
N VAL A 338 23.39 22.79 -9.45
CA VAL A 338 21.93 22.75 -9.28
C VAL A 338 21.43 24.19 -9.24
N ARG A 339 20.47 24.52 -10.08
CA ARG A 339 19.79 25.81 -10.09
C ARG A 339 18.34 25.62 -9.71
N LEU A 340 17.89 26.35 -8.71
CA LEU A 340 16.50 26.40 -8.28
C LEU A 340 15.85 27.67 -8.78
N ALA A 341 14.58 27.60 -9.15
CA ALA A 341 13.81 28.80 -9.48
C ALA A 341 13.72 29.71 -8.25
N LYS A 342 13.97 31.03 -8.41
CA LYS A 342 13.94 32.00 -7.31
C LYS A 342 12.58 32.13 -6.63
N THR A 343 11.54 31.70 -7.31
CA THR A 343 10.14 31.72 -6.86
C THR A 343 9.71 30.42 -6.19
N LEU A 344 10.67 29.50 -5.92
CA LEU A 344 10.38 28.22 -5.32
C LEU A 344 10.07 28.40 -3.83
N ASP A 345 8.84 28.06 -3.45
CA ASP A 345 8.41 27.96 -2.05
C ASP A 345 8.04 26.50 -1.79
N GLY A 346 8.89 25.82 -1.03
CA GLY A 346 8.82 24.37 -0.80
C GLY A 346 8.20 24.04 0.54
N ILE A 347 7.27 23.08 0.55
CA ILE A 347 6.85 22.37 1.76
C ILE A 347 7.54 21.03 1.80
N VAL A 348 8.30 20.80 2.88
CA VAL A 348 8.92 19.49 3.17
C VAL A 348 8.06 18.77 4.21
N ILE A 349 7.60 17.57 3.85
CA ILE A 349 6.95 16.64 4.77
C ILE A 349 7.94 15.52 5.06
N ASP A 350 8.58 15.62 6.23
CA ASP A 350 9.56 14.66 6.75
C ASP A 350 8.92 13.87 7.90
N GLN A 351 9.42 12.67 8.16
CA GLN A 351 9.01 11.79 9.27
C GLN A 351 9.17 12.41 10.67
N GLN A 352 9.77 13.60 10.79
CA GLN A 352 9.99 14.24 12.09
C GLN A 352 8.67 14.69 12.73
N ARG A 353 8.00 13.73 13.38
CA ARG A 353 6.81 13.95 14.25
C ARG A 353 7.09 14.84 15.47
N LYS A 354 8.34 15.28 15.67
CA LYS A 354 8.78 16.09 16.79
C LYS A 354 8.17 17.50 16.86
N LEU A 355 7.45 17.94 15.83
CA LEU A 355 6.86 19.28 15.77
C LEU A 355 5.51 19.40 16.47
N MET A 356 4.94 18.32 16.98
CA MET A 356 3.65 18.35 17.66
C MET A 356 3.83 18.09 19.15
N THR A 357 3.69 19.13 19.95
CA THR A 357 3.70 19.05 21.41
C THR A 357 2.48 18.25 21.87
N PRO A 358 2.61 17.14 22.61
CA PRO A 358 1.50 16.26 22.98
C PRO A 358 0.38 16.96 23.76
N GLU A 359 0.73 18.03 24.49
CA GLU A 359 -0.18 18.81 25.33
C GLU A 359 -1.05 19.79 24.56
N LYS A 360 -0.67 20.17 23.32
CA LYS A 360 -1.47 21.08 22.48
C LYS A 360 -2.76 20.41 22.02
N ARG A 361 -3.81 21.22 21.87
CA ARG A 361 -5.04 20.75 21.25
C ARG A 361 -4.90 20.73 19.73
N VAL A 362 -5.70 19.89 19.08
CA VAL A 362 -5.72 19.76 17.61
C VAL A 362 -5.94 21.11 16.93
N ARG A 363 -6.93 21.88 17.38
CA ARG A 363 -7.20 23.22 16.84
C ARG A 363 -6.05 24.21 17.03
N ASP A 364 -5.31 24.12 18.15
CA ASP A 364 -4.17 25.01 18.43
C ASP A 364 -2.98 24.71 17.50
N VAL A 365 -2.88 23.49 16.99
CA VAL A 365 -1.88 23.10 15.99
C VAL A 365 -2.19 23.72 14.62
N LEU A 366 -3.47 23.88 14.29
CA LEU A 366 -3.92 24.38 12.99
C LEU A 366 -4.09 25.91 12.96
N ALA A 367 -4.64 26.50 14.02
CA ALA A 367 -5.14 27.88 14.02
C ALA A 367 -4.62 28.73 15.21
N ASP A 368 -3.50 28.31 15.84
CA ASP A 368 -2.86 29.02 16.97
C ASP A 368 -3.87 29.48 18.06
N GLY A 369 -4.86 28.61 18.37
CA GLY A 369 -5.87 28.82 19.41
C GLY A 369 -7.16 29.51 18.93
N GLY A 370 -7.27 29.85 17.64
CA GLY A 370 -8.49 30.40 17.04
C GLY A 370 -9.41 29.32 16.48
N ASP A 371 -10.62 29.74 16.08
CA ASP A 371 -11.58 28.86 15.38
C ASP A 371 -11.43 28.90 13.86
N TRP A 372 -10.54 29.74 13.35
CA TRP A 372 -10.36 29.98 11.93
C TRP A 372 -8.90 29.74 11.52
N ILE A 373 -8.73 28.99 10.45
CA ILE A 373 -7.44 28.76 9.80
C ILE A 373 -7.43 29.45 8.44
N GLU A 374 -6.29 30.00 8.06
CA GLU A 374 -6.06 30.46 6.70
C GLU A 374 -5.57 29.28 5.85
N VAL A 375 -6.41 28.86 4.89
CA VAL A 375 -6.11 27.77 3.96
C VAL A 375 -6.01 28.39 2.57
N LEU A 376 -4.80 28.37 1.99
CA LEU A 376 -4.55 28.90 0.64
C LEU A 376 -5.00 30.35 0.44
N GLY A 377 -4.94 31.17 1.50
CA GLY A 377 -5.38 32.56 1.47
C GLY A 377 -6.89 32.77 1.69
N ALA A 378 -7.65 31.70 1.91
CA ALA A 378 -9.06 31.77 2.29
C ALA A 378 -9.24 31.36 3.77
N ARG A 379 -10.10 32.06 4.49
CA ARG A 379 -10.44 31.73 5.87
C ARG A 379 -11.44 30.57 5.90
N LYS A 380 -11.07 29.46 6.53
CA LYS A 380 -11.93 28.30 6.78
C LYS A 380 -12.09 28.08 8.29
N HIS A 381 -13.27 27.60 8.71
CA HIS A 381 -13.48 27.21 10.10
C HIS A 381 -12.74 25.90 10.38
N VAL A 382 -12.03 25.78 11.53
CA VAL A 382 -11.19 24.61 11.89
C VAL A 382 -11.96 23.31 11.81
N HIS A 383 -13.20 23.25 12.31
CA HIS A 383 -14.02 22.02 12.24
C HIS A 383 -14.33 21.60 10.80
N GLY A 384 -14.60 22.54 9.91
CA GLY A 384 -14.82 22.26 8.48
C GLY A 384 -13.56 21.73 7.82
N TYR A 385 -12.41 22.35 8.11
CA TYR A 385 -11.13 21.93 7.58
C TYR A 385 -10.68 20.57 8.11
N LEU A 386 -10.87 20.28 9.41
CA LEU A 386 -10.59 18.97 9.99
C LEU A 386 -11.43 17.86 9.34
N LYS A 387 -12.69 18.14 9.00
CA LYS A 387 -13.55 17.18 8.30
C LYS A 387 -13.02 16.82 6.91
N GLU A 388 -12.39 17.77 6.20
CA GLU A 388 -11.73 17.51 4.90
C GLU A 388 -10.58 16.50 5.06
N PHE A 389 -9.95 16.40 6.25
CA PHE A 389 -8.91 15.43 6.57
C PHE A 389 -9.44 14.22 7.37
N LEU A 390 -10.72 13.88 7.22
CA LEU A 390 -11.35 12.72 7.85
C LEU A 390 -11.27 12.71 9.39
N PHE A 391 -11.21 13.87 10.02
CA PHE A 391 -11.33 13.98 11.47
C PHE A 391 -12.79 14.09 11.90
N ASP A 392 -13.10 13.43 13.03
CA ASP A 392 -14.32 13.75 13.76
C ASP A 392 -14.20 15.18 14.32
N PRO A 393 -15.17 16.07 14.05
CA PRO A 393 -15.14 17.44 14.56
C PRO A 393 -15.00 17.56 16.09
N SER A 394 -15.44 16.54 16.84
CA SER A 394 -15.31 16.48 18.31
C SER A 394 -13.85 16.40 18.78
N LEU A 395 -12.93 15.96 17.93
CA LEU A 395 -11.51 15.87 18.22
C LEU A 395 -10.78 17.22 18.16
N ALA A 396 -11.43 18.29 17.71
CA ALA A 396 -10.80 19.61 17.63
C ALA A 396 -10.22 20.10 18.98
N ASP A 397 -10.87 19.76 20.08
CA ASP A 397 -10.44 20.08 21.43
C ASP A 397 -9.59 19.01 22.12
N ALA A 398 -9.40 17.85 21.47
CA ALA A 398 -8.58 16.77 21.99
C ALA A 398 -7.09 17.15 22.00
N LYS A 399 -6.33 16.60 22.96
CA LYS A 399 -4.87 16.76 22.98
C LYS A 399 -4.23 15.91 21.90
N VAL A 400 -3.20 16.43 21.24
CA VAL A 400 -2.43 15.70 20.22
C VAL A 400 -1.88 14.38 20.77
N GLY A 401 -1.52 14.32 22.05
CA GLY A 401 -1.03 13.13 22.70
C GLY A 401 -2.04 11.98 22.78
N THR A 402 -3.35 12.27 22.72
CA THR A 402 -4.41 11.25 22.74
C THR A 402 -4.76 10.70 21.36
N LEU A 403 -4.26 11.34 20.28
CA LEU A 403 -4.49 10.90 18.92
C LEU A 403 -3.71 9.61 18.60
N SER A 404 -4.28 8.77 17.75
CA SER A 404 -3.59 7.64 17.14
C SER A 404 -2.43 8.10 16.23
N GLY A 405 -1.55 7.19 15.84
CA GLY A 405 -0.46 7.49 14.90
C GLY A 405 -0.97 8.06 13.57
N GLY A 406 -2.00 7.43 12.98
CA GLY A 406 -2.61 7.88 11.74
C GLY A 406 -3.29 9.25 11.85
N GLU A 407 -4.01 9.52 12.95
CA GLU A 407 -4.61 10.84 13.18
C GLU A 407 -3.55 11.93 13.33
N ARG A 408 -2.43 11.65 14.01
CA ARG A 408 -1.30 12.60 14.07
C ARG A 408 -0.71 12.87 12.70
N SER A 409 -0.56 11.85 11.88
CA SER A 409 -0.08 12.00 10.49
C SER A 409 -1.04 12.85 9.66
N ARG A 410 -2.36 12.60 9.73
CA ARG A 410 -3.39 13.42 9.08
C ARG A 410 -3.37 14.87 9.55
N LEU A 411 -3.18 15.11 10.86
CA LEU A 411 -3.07 16.46 11.40
C LEU A 411 -1.84 17.20 10.86
N LEU A 412 -0.70 16.50 10.74
CA LEU A 412 0.50 17.05 10.14
C LEU A 412 0.29 17.43 8.67
N LEU A 413 -0.36 16.56 7.90
CA LEU A 413 -0.74 16.81 6.52
C LEU A 413 -1.65 18.04 6.43
N ALA A 414 -2.72 18.08 7.23
CA ALA A 414 -3.64 19.23 7.29
C ALA A 414 -2.92 20.55 7.55
N ARG A 415 -2.02 20.56 8.54
CA ARG A 415 -1.23 21.76 8.86
C ARG A 415 -0.33 22.20 7.72
N LYS A 416 0.30 21.24 7.02
CA LYS A 416 1.24 21.53 5.93
C LYS A 416 0.50 22.01 4.67
N PHE A 417 -0.60 21.37 4.30
CA PHE A 417 -1.38 21.74 3.13
C PHE A 417 -2.21 23.02 3.29
N ALA A 418 -2.33 23.55 4.50
CA ALA A 418 -2.93 24.88 4.70
C ALA A 418 -2.13 26.00 4.03
N ARG A 419 -0.80 25.82 3.83
CA ARG A 419 0.07 26.82 3.23
C ARG A 419 0.11 26.70 1.70
N ARG A 420 0.19 27.83 1.02
CA ARG A 420 0.50 27.82 -0.42
C ARG A 420 1.94 27.38 -0.63
N SER A 421 2.16 26.55 -1.64
CA SER A 421 3.50 26.13 -2.06
C SER A 421 3.47 25.83 -3.55
N ASN A 422 4.63 25.82 -4.18
CA ASN A 422 4.81 25.39 -5.58
C ASN A 422 5.77 24.23 -5.73
N LEU A 423 6.35 23.77 -4.60
CA LEU A 423 7.13 22.53 -4.50
C LEU A 423 6.69 21.75 -3.27
N LEU A 424 6.30 20.51 -3.46
CA LEU A 424 5.98 19.55 -2.40
C LEU A 424 7.05 18.46 -2.36
N VAL A 425 7.69 18.31 -1.20
CA VAL A 425 8.72 17.29 -0.97
C VAL A 425 8.20 16.32 0.08
N LEU A 426 8.03 15.06 -0.32
CA LEU A 426 7.49 13.98 0.51
C LEU A 426 8.57 12.93 0.74
N TYR A 427 8.95 12.69 2.00
CA TYR A 427 9.92 11.67 2.37
C TYR A 427 9.23 10.54 3.13
N GLU A 428 9.12 9.36 2.50
CA GLU A 428 8.43 8.17 3.01
C GLU A 428 7.03 8.52 3.57
N PRO A 429 6.19 9.20 2.78
CA PRO A 429 4.91 9.71 3.29
C PRO A 429 3.92 8.59 3.61
N THR A 430 4.13 7.41 3.04
CA THR A 430 3.24 6.24 3.18
C THR A 430 3.41 5.51 4.51
N ASN A 431 4.54 5.72 5.20
CA ASN A 431 4.78 5.08 6.49
C ASN A 431 3.75 5.56 7.53
N ASP A 432 3.16 4.60 8.24
CA ASP A 432 2.17 4.83 9.32
C ASP A 432 0.84 5.50 8.89
N LEU A 433 0.56 5.61 7.59
CA LEU A 433 -0.73 6.03 7.08
C LEU A 433 -1.62 4.80 6.85
N ASP A 434 -2.91 4.91 7.14
CA ASP A 434 -3.88 3.90 6.73
C ASP A 434 -4.28 4.08 5.26
N LEU A 435 -4.91 3.06 4.70
CA LEU A 435 -5.31 3.05 3.29
C LEU A 435 -6.19 4.25 2.92
N GLU A 436 -7.13 4.65 3.81
CA GLU A 436 -7.99 5.82 3.60
C GLU A 436 -7.17 7.13 3.55
N THR A 437 -6.16 7.26 4.41
CA THR A 437 -5.27 8.44 4.42
C THR A 437 -4.32 8.43 3.22
N LEU A 438 -3.90 7.25 2.77
CA LEU A 438 -3.11 7.12 1.54
C LEU A 438 -3.92 7.54 0.31
N ASP A 439 -5.18 7.13 0.21
CA ASP A 439 -6.07 7.54 -0.88
C ASP A 439 -6.27 9.07 -0.86
N LEU A 440 -6.52 9.65 0.32
CA LEU A 440 -6.62 11.10 0.48
C LEU A 440 -5.32 11.81 0.04
N LEU A 441 -4.16 11.29 0.40
CA LEU A 441 -2.87 11.86 -0.02
C LEU A 441 -2.67 11.76 -1.53
N GLN A 442 -3.09 10.66 -2.17
CA GLN A 442 -3.04 10.49 -3.63
C GLN A 442 -3.94 11.51 -4.33
N GLU A 443 -5.16 11.72 -3.85
CA GLU A 443 -6.08 12.75 -4.37
C GLU A 443 -5.47 14.15 -4.26
N VAL A 444 -4.92 14.49 -3.09
CA VAL A 444 -4.24 15.78 -2.87
C VAL A 444 -3.08 15.98 -3.84
N ILE A 445 -2.26 14.96 -4.07
CA ILE A 445 -1.14 15.02 -5.02
C ILE A 445 -1.66 15.14 -6.45
N ALA A 446 -2.76 14.44 -6.79
CA ALA A 446 -3.37 14.49 -8.12
C ALA A 446 -3.89 15.89 -8.47
N ASP A 447 -4.48 16.60 -7.50
CA ASP A 447 -5.03 17.93 -7.68
C ASP A 447 -3.99 19.07 -7.49
N TYR A 448 -2.76 18.72 -7.08
CA TYR A 448 -1.73 19.72 -6.82
C TYR A 448 -1.08 20.21 -8.12
N ASP A 449 -1.21 21.51 -8.42
CA ASP A 449 -0.63 22.13 -9.64
C ASP A 449 0.88 22.41 -9.58
N GLY A 450 1.50 22.26 -8.40
CA GLY A 450 2.94 22.45 -8.20
C GLY A 450 3.75 21.20 -8.58
N THR A 451 5.06 21.28 -8.39
CA THR A 451 5.99 20.17 -8.59
C THR A 451 6.05 19.29 -7.33
N VAL A 452 6.12 17.99 -7.50
CA VAL A 452 6.18 17.04 -6.39
C VAL A 452 7.43 16.17 -6.50
N LEU A 453 8.18 16.05 -5.39
CA LEU A 453 9.29 15.12 -5.23
C LEU A 453 8.92 14.12 -4.15
N ILE A 454 8.91 12.83 -4.46
CA ILE A 454 8.47 11.75 -3.55
C ILE A 454 9.60 10.74 -3.38
N VAL A 455 10.02 10.47 -2.16
CA VAL A 455 10.82 9.31 -1.82
C VAL A 455 9.90 8.30 -1.14
N SER A 456 9.68 7.14 -1.74
CA SER A 456 8.85 6.09 -1.16
C SER A 456 9.33 4.70 -1.54
N HIS A 457 8.99 3.72 -0.72
CA HIS A 457 9.13 2.29 -0.98
C HIS A 457 7.80 1.63 -1.36
N ASP A 458 6.71 2.38 -1.31
CA ASP A 458 5.38 1.91 -1.71
C ASP A 458 5.21 2.00 -3.23
N ARG A 459 5.17 0.84 -3.86
CA ARG A 459 5.12 0.68 -5.33
C ARG A 459 3.81 1.20 -5.91
N ASP A 460 2.66 0.79 -5.34
CA ASP A 460 1.33 1.21 -5.79
C ASP A 460 1.14 2.73 -5.65
N PHE A 461 1.61 3.30 -4.54
CA PHE A 461 1.58 4.74 -4.32
C PHE A 461 2.38 5.50 -5.38
N LEU A 462 3.58 5.02 -5.73
CA LEU A 462 4.40 5.62 -6.78
C LEU A 462 3.73 5.49 -8.16
N ASP A 463 3.23 4.30 -8.52
CA ASP A 463 2.59 4.08 -9.81
C ASP A 463 1.36 4.98 -10.02
N ARG A 464 0.63 5.30 -8.95
CA ARG A 464 -0.55 6.18 -9.02
C ARG A 464 -0.22 7.68 -8.96
N THR A 465 0.96 8.06 -8.47
CA THR A 465 1.22 9.48 -8.16
C THR A 465 2.32 10.11 -8.98
N VAL A 466 3.29 9.34 -9.51
CA VAL A 466 4.44 9.92 -10.20
C VAL A 466 4.37 9.78 -11.71
N THR A 467 5.01 10.72 -12.41
CA THR A 467 5.12 10.71 -13.87
C THR A 467 6.53 10.39 -14.35
N VAL A 468 7.51 10.50 -13.46
CA VAL A 468 8.93 10.20 -13.73
C VAL A 468 9.51 9.53 -12.48
N THR A 469 10.26 8.46 -12.67
CA THR A 469 10.96 7.75 -11.60
C THR A 469 12.48 7.89 -11.74
N LEU A 470 13.14 8.29 -10.65
CA LEU A 470 14.59 8.33 -10.51
C LEU A 470 15.04 7.13 -9.69
N GLY A 471 15.68 6.16 -10.35
CA GLY A 471 16.15 4.93 -9.73
C GLY A 471 17.62 4.98 -9.35
N LEU A 472 17.94 4.63 -8.09
CA LEU A 472 19.31 4.55 -7.59
C LEU A 472 19.67 3.08 -7.28
N ASP A 473 20.69 2.57 -7.96
CA ASP A 473 21.21 1.21 -7.77
C ASP A 473 22.36 1.13 -6.73
N GLY A 474 22.82 2.28 -6.24
CA GLY A 474 23.96 2.39 -5.33
C GLY A 474 25.33 2.43 -5.99
N SER A 475 25.41 2.34 -7.32
CA SER A 475 26.67 2.52 -8.11
C SER A 475 27.05 3.98 -8.30
N GLY A 476 26.14 4.88 -7.93
CA GLY A 476 26.23 6.32 -8.20
C GLY A 476 25.56 6.75 -9.52
N HIS A 477 25.07 5.80 -10.31
CA HIS A 477 24.22 6.10 -11.46
C HIS A 477 22.76 6.32 -11.02
N VAL A 478 22.07 7.23 -11.68
CA VAL A 478 20.65 7.51 -11.46
C VAL A 478 19.91 7.24 -12.77
N ASP A 479 19.07 6.22 -12.78
CA ASP A 479 18.20 5.93 -13.92
C ASP A 479 17.04 6.92 -13.93
N ILE A 480 16.74 7.50 -15.09
CA ILE A 480 15.61 8.42 -15.29
C ILE A 480 14.62 7.73 -16.23
N VAL A 481 13.47 7.37 -15.70
CA VAL A 481 12.44 6.63 -16.44
C VAL A 481 11.13 7.41 -16.40
N ALA A 482 10.51 7.60 -17.58
CA ALA A 482 9.17 8.12 -17.65
C ALA A 482 8.19 7.02 -17.22
N GLY A 483 7.31 7.33 -16.25
CA GLY A 483 6.35 6.40 -15.66
C GLY A 483 6.58 6.16 -14.17
N GLY A 484 5.84 5.21 -13.62
CA GLY A 484 5.85 4.82 -12.22
C GLY A 484 6.97 3.85 -11.85
N TYR A 485 6.73 3.14 -10.74
CA TYR A 485 7.67 2.12 -10.25
C TYR A 485 7.76 0.91 -11.20
N GLU A 486 6.61 0.41 -11.70
CA GLU A 486 6.58 -0.73 -12.62
C GLU A 486 7.35 -0.45 -13.91
N ASP A 487 7.24 0.76 -14.48
CA ASP A 487 8.00 1.18 -15.66
C ASP A 487 9.51 1.19 -15.40
N TRP A 488 9.92 1.64 -14.22
CA TRP A 488 11.32 1.62 -13.85
C TRP A 488 11.83 0.19 -13.63
N GLU A 489 11.06 -0.66 -12.96
CA GLU A 489 11.42 -2.04 -12.70
C GLU A 489 11.60 -2.83 -14.02
N ALA A 490 10.68 -2.64 -14.97
CA ALA A 490 10.74 -3.27 -16.29
C ALA A 490 11.98 -2.85 -17.10
N LYS A 491 12.44 -1.59 -16.94
CA LYS A 491 13.61 -1.04 -17.63
C LYS A 491 14.92 -1.22 -16.85
N ARG A 492 14.83 -1.64 -15.59
CA ARG A 492 15.99 -1.85 -14.72
C ARG A 492 16.89 -2.91 -15.32
N ARG A 493 18.15 -2.57 -15.59
CA ARG A 493 19.17 -3.53 -16.06
C ARG A 493 19.37 -4.60 -14.99
N PRO A 494 19.45 -5.89 -15.34
CA PRO A 494 19.73 -6.94 -14.38
C PRO A 494 21.06 -6.60 -13.67
N ARG A 495 21.02 -6.54 -12.35
CA ARG A 495 22.17 -6.29 -11.50
C ARG A 495 23.21 -7.39 -11.78
N VAL A 496 24.33 -7.04 -12.37
CA VAL A 496 25.47 -7.93 -12.44
C VAL A 496 25.98 -8.07 -11.01
N GLU A 497 25.62 -9.16 -10.34
CA GLU A 497 26.18 -9.48 -9.02
C GLU A 497 27.70 -9.54 -9.17
N ALA A 498 28.39 -8.61 -8.50
CA ALA A 498 29.82 -8.69 -8.33
C ALA A 498 30.12 -9.95 -7.50
N LYS A 499 30.49 -11.04 -8.18
CA LYS A 499 30.97 -12.25 -7.54
C LYS A 499 32.12 -11.90 -6.61
N LYS A 500 31.95 -12.15 -5.30
CA LYS A 500 33.06 -12.15 -4.34
C LYS A 500 34.20 -13.00 -4.93
N PRO A 501 35.46 -12.57 -4.88
CA PRO A 501 36.55 -13.34 -5.44
C PRO A 501 36.79 -14.60 -4.62
N THR A 502 36.25 -15.70 -5.05
CA THR A 502 36.69 -17.04 -4.63
C THR A 502 38.04 -17.32 -5.28
N ARG A 503 39.09 -17.42 -4.47
CA ARG A 503 40.38 -17.97 -4.87
C ARG A 503 40.16 -19.39 -5.37
N THR A 504 40.20 -19.59 -6.67
CA THR A 504 40.30 -20.94 -7.26
C THR A 504 41.34 -20.95 -8.37
N ALA A 505 42.08 -22.04 -8.39
CA ALA A 505 43.20 -22.31 -9.26
C ALA A 505 42.87 -22.19 -10.75
N ALA A 506 43.89 -21.82 -11.52
CA ALA A 506 43.86 -21.65 -12.96
C ALA A 506 43.32 -22.88 -13.70
N ALA A 507 42.30 -22.65 -14.53
CA ALA A 507 41.84 -23.62 -15.54
C ALA A 507 42.16 -23.01 -16.94
N PRO A 508 42.37 -23.87 -17.97
CA PRO A 508 42.84 -23.47 -19.27
C PRO A 508 41.82 -22.66 -20.07
N PRO A 509 42.25 -21.87 -21.11
CA PRO A 509 41.39 -20.96 -21.82
C PRO A 509 40.29 -21.66 -22.61
N PRO A 510 39.05 -21.11 -22.62
CA PRO A 510 37.95 -21.72 -23.37
C PRO A 510 38.06 -21.39 -24.87
N SER A 511 37.70 -22.39 -25.66
CA SER A 511 37.50 -22.30 -27.10
C SER A 511 36.34 -21.33 -27.44
N PRO A 512 36.37 -20.65 -28.59
CA PRO A 512 35.33 -19.71 -28.99
C PRO A 512 33.99 -20.42 -29.16
N ALA A 513 32.93 -19.83 -28.53
CA ALA A 513 31.59 -20.32 -28.67
C ALA A 513 31.05 -20.08 -30.10
N PRO A 514 30.24 -20.98 -30.66
CA PRO A 514 29.60 -20.78 -31.95
C PRO A 514 28.60 -19.63 -31.90
N PRO A 515 28.36 -18.92 -33.03
CA PRO A 515 27.43 -17.80 -33.06
C PRO A 515 26.02 -18.27 -32.66
N ARG A 516 25.42 -17.58 -31.70
CA ARG A 516 24.04 -17.85 -31.27
C ARG A 516 23.10 -17.43 -32.40
N LYS A 517 22.33 -18.37 -32.91
CA LYS A 517 21.22 -18.15 -33.84
C LYS A 517 19.91 -18.38 -33.07
N LEU A 518 18.84 -17.74 -33.55
CA LEU A 518 17.48 -18.04 -33.08
C LEU A 518 17.25 -19.57 -33.11
N SER A 519 16.46 -20.10 -32.16
CA SER A 519 16.10 -21.51 -32.22
C SER A 519 15.28 -21.77 -33.49
N TYR A 520 15.36 -23.00 -34.04
CA TYR A 520 14.61 -23.34 -35.27
C TYR A 520 13.09 -23.06 -35.12
N LYS A 521 12.56 -23.20 -33.92
CA LYS A 521 11.15 -22.90 -33.61
C LYS A 521 10.87 -21.40 -33.66
N ASP A 522 11.73 -20.61 -33.06
CA ASP A 522 11.58 -19.16 -32.99
C ASP A 522 11.76 -18.52 -34.38
N GLN A 523 12.71 -19.01 -35.19
CA GLN A 523 12.88 -18.58 -36.57
C GLN A 523 11.64 -18.86 -37.42
N ARG A 524 11.06 -20.07 -37.26
CA ARG A 524 9.84 -20.44 -37.98
C ARG A 524 8.62 -19.58 -37.55
N ASP A 525 8.49 -19.32 -36.24
CA ASP A 525 7.43 -18.47 -35.73
C ASP A 525 7.60 -17.03 -36.24
N PHE A 526 8.82 -16.49 -36.24
CA PHE A 526 9.15 -15.18 -36.78
C PHE A 526 8.74 -15.01 -38.24
N ASP A 527 8.99 -16.03 -39.08
CA ASP A 527 8.67 -16.02 -40.50
C ASP A 527 7.15 -16.19 -40.78
N LEU A 528 6.41 -16.89 -39.90
CA LEU A 528 4.99 -17.20 -40.13
C LEU A 528 4.01 -16.21 -39.48
N LEU A 529 4.42 -15.55 -38.39
CA LEU A 529 3.55 -14.65 -37.63
C LEU A 529 3.00 -13.46 -38.45
N PRO A 530 3.79 -12.78 -39.34
CA PRO A 530 3.25 -11.71 -40.17
C PRO A 530 2.09 -12.15 -41.06
N GLY A 531 2.21 -13.32 -41.70
CA GLY A 531 1.11 -13.87 -42.50
C GLY A 531 -0.13 -14.21 -41.67
N ARG A 532 0.07 -14.70 -40.45
CA ARG A 532 -1.06 -14.99 -39.53
C ARG A 532 -1.76 -13.73 -39.07
N ILE A 533 -1.02 -12.65 -38.77
CA ILE A 533 -1.58 -11.34 -38.40
C ILE A 533 -2.43 -10.79 -39.54
N GLU A 534 -1.97 -10.87 -40.79
CA GLU A 534 -2.78 -10.45 -41.95
C GLU A 534 -4.07 -11.28 -42.16
N GLU A 535 -4.01 -12.58 -41.88
CA GLU A 535 -5.21 -13.44 -41.96
C GLU A 535 -6.26 -13.03 -40.92
N ILE A 536 -5.80 -12.74 -39.67
CA ILE A 536 -6.66 -12.30 -38.59
C ILE A 536 -7.30 -10.94 -38.94
N ASP A 537 -6.51 -10.00 -39.48
CA ASP A 537 -7.04 -8.69 -39.93
C ASP A 537 -8.09 -8.81 -40.99
N ARG A 538 -7.91 -9.70 -41.97
CA ARG A 538 -8.92 -9.96 -43.01
C ARG A 538 -10.19 -10.58 -42.41
N ALA A 539 -10.08 -11.43 -41.39
CA ALA A 539 -11.22 -12.00 -40.71
C ALA A 539 -11.99 -10.93 -39.91
N ILE A 540 -11.29 -10.06 -39.18
CA ILE A 540 -11.89 -8.95 -38.45
C ILE A 540 -12.64 -8.02 -39.40
N ALA A 541 -12.01 -7.58 -40.50
CA ALA A 541 -12.62 -6.68 -41.49
C ALA A 541 -13.87 -7.29 -42.12
N ARG A 542 -13.86 -8.59 -42.40
CA ARG A 542 -15.04 -9.31 -42.95
C ARG A 542 -16.19 -9.33 -41.96
N ASP A 543 -15.89 -9.63 -40.68
CA ASP A 543 -16.90 -9.76 -39.64
C ASP A 543 -17.42 -8.36 -39.20
N GLU A 544 -16.60 -7.32 -39.22
CA GLU A 544 -16.99 -5.91 -39.03
C GLU A 544 -17.91 -5.44 -40.19
N THR A 545 -17.61 -5.82 -41.44
CA THR A 545 -18.48 -5.52 -42.57
C THR A 545 -19.85 -6.20 -42.43
N ALA A 546 -19.88 -7.42 -41.91
CA ALA A 546 -21.14 -8.12 -41.65
C ALA A 546 -21.91 -7.49 -40.47
N LEU A 547 -21.23 -6.91 -39.49
CA LEU A 547 -21.84 -6.20 -38.35
C LEU A 547 -22.36 -4.81 -38.72
N ALA A 548 -21.85 -4.21 -39.80
CA ALA A 548 -22.26 -2.89 -40.28
C ALA A 548 -23.68 -2.87 -40.89
N ASP A 549 -24.34 -4.03 -41.08
CA ASP A 549 -25.75 -4.10 -41.51
C ASP A 549 -26.68 -3.60 -40.38
N PRO A 550 -27.37 -2.44 -40.57
CA PRO A 550 -28.22 -1.85 -39.53
C PRO A 550 -29.38 -2.73 -39.08
N GLU A 551 -29.81 -3.66 -39.96
CA GLU A 551 -30.96 -4.53 -39.69
C GLU A 551 -30.54 -5.86 -39.05
N LEU A 552 -29.26 -6.16 -38.95
CA LEU A 552 -28.77 -7.44 -38.43
C LEU A 552 -29.21 -7.69 -36.99
N TYR A 553 -29.13 -6.68 -36.15
CA TYR A 553 -29.52 -6.80 -34.73
C TYR A 553 -31.03 -7.08 -34.57
N ALA A 554 -31.85 -6.46 -35.41
CA ALA A 554 -33.31 -6.66 -35.39
C ALA A 554 -33.74 -8.02 -35.98
N ARG A 555 -32.97 -8.54 -36.96
CA ARG A 555 -33.29 -9.80 -37.67
C ARG A 555 -32.73 -11.05 -36.96
N ASP A 556 -31.50 -10.97 -36.44
CA ASP A 556 -30.82 -12.13 -35.86
C ASP A 556 -29.82 -11.69 -34.75
N GLN A 557 -30.38 -11.50 -33.57
CA GLN A 557 -29.64 -11.09 -32.39
C GLN A 557 -28.56 -12.12 -31.99
N ALA A 558 -28.80 -13.42 -32.25
CA ALA A 558 -27.84 -14.47 -31.95
C ALA A 558 -26.63 -14.43 -32.91
N ARG A 559 -26.83 -14.04 -34.15
CA ARG A 559 -25.77 -13.85 -35.14
C ARG A 559 -24.97 -12.59 -34.84
N PHE A 560 -25.62 -11.50 -34.44
CA PHE A 560 -24.96 -10.27 -34.00
C PHE A 560 -24.02 -10.55 -32.81
N ALA A 561 -24.50 -11.21 -31.75
CA ALA A 561 -23.70 -11.57 -30.59
C ALA A 561 -22.52 -12.49 -30.94
N ARG A 562 -22.72 -13.46 -31.85
CA ARG A 562 -21.61 -14.33 -32.31
C ARG A 562 -20.55 -13.57 -33.08
N LEU A 563 -20.91 -12.65 -33.96
CA LEU A 563 -19.94 -11.83 -34.70
C LEU A 563 -19.16 -10.89 -33.77
N THR A 564 -19.84 -10.26 -32.81
CA THR A 564 -19.18 -9.42 -31.80
C THR A 564 -18.15 -10.22 -30.99
N ALA A 565 -18.54 -11.38 -30.49
CA ALA A 565 -17.62 -12.25 -29.74
C ALA A 565 -16.46 -12.77 -30.62
N ALA A 566 -16.70 -13.06 -31.90
CA ALA A 566 -15.66 -13.49 -32.84
C ALA A 566 -14.65 -12.36 -33.11
N ILE A 567 -15.09 -11.13 -33.28
CA ILE A 567 -14.22 -9.96 -33.45
C ILE A 567 -13.36 -9.71 -32.19
N GLU A 568 -13.94 -9.78 -30.99
CA GLU A 568 -13.19 -9.63 -29.73
C GLU A 568 -12.14 -10.71 -29.57
N ALA A 569 -12.48 -11.96 -29.85
CA ALA A 569 -11.54 -13.07 -29.80
C ALA A 569 -10.40 -12.93 -30.84
N ALA A 570 -10.73 -12.50 -32.05
CA ALA A 570 -9.76 -12.28 -33.12
C ALA A 570 -8.82 -11.09 -32.80
N ARG A 571 -9.32 -10.00 -32.21
CA ARG A 571 -8.48 -8.88 -31.74
C ARG A 571 -7.52 -9.32 -30.65
N ALA A 572 -7.96 -10.10 -29.67
CA ALA A 572 -7.10 -10.63 -28.63
C ALA A 572 -6.05 -11.65 -29.17
N GLU A 573 -6.39 -12.40 -30.24
CA GLU A 573 -5.42 -13.28 -30.92
C GLU A 573 -4.38 -12.47 -31.70
N LYS A 574 -4.80 -11.40 -32.37
CA LYS A 574 -3.91 -10.48 -33.10
C LYS A 574 -2.88 -9.86 -32.15
N GLU A 575 -3.33 -9.28 -31.06
CA GLU A 575 -2.45 -8.63 -30.06
C GLU A 575 -1.37 -9.60 -29.54
N ARG A 576 -1.75 -10.85 -29.25
CA ARG A 576 -0.78 -11.88 -28.82
C ARG A 576 0.21 -12.24 -29.94
N ALA A 577 -0.24 -12.29 -31.18
CA ALA A 577 0.61 -12.60 -32.32
C ALA A 577 1.60 -11.45 -32.60
N GLU A 578 1.15 -10.20 -32.52
CA GLU A 578 1.97 -9.00 -32.67
C GLU A 578 3.02 -8.89 -31.56
N MET A 579 2.65 -9.11 -30.30
CA MET A 579 3.62 -9.12 -29.19
C MET A 579 4.68 -10.20 -29.39
N ARG A 580 4.26 -11.41 -29.77
CA ARG A 580 5.21 -12.50 -29.99
C ARG A 580 6.16 -12.21 -31.17
N TRP A 581 5.67 -11.61 -32.22
CA TRP A 581 6.52 -11.21 -33.36
C TRP A 581 7.52 -10.13 -32.98
N LEU A 582 7.11 -9.11 -32.18
CA LEU A 582 8.01 -8.08 -31.65
C LEU A 582 9.11 -8.66 -30.78
N GLU A 583 8.79 -9.58 -29.86
CA GLU A 583 9.77 -10.27 -29.03
C GLU A 583 10.83 -11.01 -29.88
N LEU A 584 10.40 -11.66 -30.94
CA LEU A 584 11.29 -12.40 -31.84
C LEU A 584 12.12 -11.46 -32.73
N ALA A 585 11.55 -10.32 -33.14
CA ALA A 585 12.25 -9.27 -33.88
C ALA A 585 13.39 -8.65 -33.03
N GLU A 586 13.11 -8.30 -31.78
CA GLU A 586 14.13 -7.81 -30.84
C GLU A 586 15.25 -8.84 -30.59
N GLN A 587 14.89 -10.12 -30.49
CA GLN A 587 15.88 -11.20 -30.34
C GLN A 587 16.71 -11.39 -31.60
N ALA A 588 16.14 -11.22 -32.79
CA ALA A 588 16.85 -11.29 -34.07
C ALA A 588 17.83 -10.13 -34.21
N GLU A 589 17.41 -8.89 -33.92
CA GLU A 589 18.29 -7.69 -33.92
C GLU A 589 19.45 -7.81 -32.90
N ALA A 590 19.18 -8.43 -31.72
CA ALA A 590 20.22 -8.61 -30.71
C ALA A 590 21.27 -9.68 -31.10
N LEU A 591 21.02 -10.44 -32.17
CA LEU A 591 21.90 -11.51 -32.68
C LEU A 591 22.66 -11.12 -33.98
N GLU A 592 22.26 -10.00 -34.63
CA GLU A 592 23.01 -9.32 -35.66
C GLU A 592 24.09 -8.38 -35.07
#